data_7b6d2d1e9b46f8ceaf396b6afae8e0a8
#
_entry.id   7b6d2d1e9b46f8ceaf396b6afae8e0a8
#
_cell.length_a   1.000
_cell.length_b   1.000
_cell.length_c   1.000
_cell.angle_alpha   90.00
_cell.angle_beta   90.00
_cell.angle_gamma   90.00
#
_symmetry.space_group_name_H-M   'P 1'
#
loop_
_entity.id
_entity.type
_entity.pdbx_description
1 polymer ?
#
loop_
_entity_poly.entity_id
_entity_poly.type
_entity_poly.pdbx_seq_one_letter_code
_entity_poly.pdbx_strand_id
1 'polypeptide(L)'
;EIGKSVMGKPISYLEIGNGEKEVFYNASFHANESITTPVLLKFAEEYAQAYEKGTALYGVPAAELFEEYRLFLVPLVNPDGVDLVNGLLTDGGYYRRAQQIASDYPAIPFPSGWKANIEGIDLNLQFPAGWENAKRIKYAQGYTKPAPRDYVGEAPLTAPESEAVYAFTRSHDFRLILAYHTQGEVIYWKYLDYEPAHSYEIAQYFGRVSGYTVEETPTQSGYAGYKDWFIQEYDRPGYTIEAGMGENPLPMSDFAGIYRDNAGILLGGMTQI
;
A
#
# COMPACT_ATOMS: atom_id res chain seq x y z
N GLU A 1 -8.35 -12.05 9.77
CA GLU A 1 -7.96 -11.94 8.35
C GLU A 1 -9.03 -11.17 7.56
N ILE A 2 -8.63 -10.46 6.51
CA ILE A 2 -9.57 -9.74 5.62
C ILE A 2 -9.93 -10.57 4.37
N GLY A 3 -9.13 -11.58 4.05
CA GLY A 3 -9.30 -12.44 2.88
C GLY A 3 -8.12 -13.38 2.71
N LYS A 4 -8.02 -13.97 1.52
CA LYS A 4 -6.94 -14.88 1.15
C LYS A 4 -6.35 -14.50 -0.20
N SER A 5 -5.05 -14.73 -0.37
CA SER A 5 -4.36 -14.60 -1.65
C SER A 5 -4.76 -15.71 -2.63
N VAL A 6 -4.31 -15.61 -3.87
CA VAL A 6 -4.48 -16.66 -4.90
C VAL A 6 -4.02 -18.04 -4.42
N MET A 7 -2.89 -18.12 -3.70
CA MET A 7 -2.37 -19.37 -3.15
C MET A 7 -3.03 -19.81 -1.84
N GLY A 8 -4.06 -19.06 -1.38
CA GLY A 8 -4.81 -19.38 -0.15
C GLY A 8 -4.16 -18.91 1.14
N LYS A 9 -3.11 -18.09 1.08
CA LYS A 9 -2.50 -17.50 2.28
C LYS A 9 -3.42 -16.45 2.89
N PRO A 10 -3.49 -16.35 4.22
CA PRO A 10 -4.30 -15.34 4.88
C PRO A 10 -3.72 -13.94 4.63
N ILE A 11 -4.59 -12.98 4.32
CA ILE A 11 -4.27 -11.55 4.34
C ILE A 11 -4.69 -11.07 5.71
N SER A 12 -3.71 -10.92 6.60
CA SER A 12 -3.96 -10.62 8.02
C SER A 12 -3.98 -9.13 8.29
N TYR A 13 -4.74 -8.70 9.29
CA TYR A 13 -4.69 -7.35 9.81
C TYR A 13 -4.37 -7.33 11.31
N LEU A 14 -3.88 -6.19 11.76
CA LEU A 14 -3.73 -5.83 13.16
C LEU A 14 -4.71 -4.68 13.45
N GLU A 15 -5.25 -4.66 14.67
CA GLU A 15 -6.11 -3.60 15.17
C GLU A 15 -5.54 -3.12 16.51
N ILE A 16 -5.33 -1.80 16.65
CA ILE A 16 -4.80 -1.16 17.86
C ILE A 16 -5.68 0.04 18.20
N GLY A 17 -6.19 0.06 19.41
CA GLY A 17 -7.06 1.12 19.92
C GLY A 17 -8.54 0.72 19.97
N ASN A 18 -9.34 1.52 20.67
CA ASN A 18 -10.77 1.31 20.84
C ASN A 18 -11.58 2.59 20.59
N GLY A 19 -10.94 3.62 20.04
CA GLY A 19 -11.57 4.89 19.72
C GLY A 19 -12.57 4.81 18.58
N GLU A 20 -13.31 5.90 18.38
CA GLU A 20 -14.32 6.00 17.32
C GLU A 20 -13.75 6.42 15.96
N LYS A 21 -12.55 7.00 15.93
CA LYS A 21 -11.90 7.45 14.70
C LYS A 21 -11.10 6.31 14.09
N GLU A 22 -11.64 5.68 13.05
CA GLU A 22 -10.98 4.60 12.34
C GLU A 22 -10.01 5.14 11.29
N VAL A 23 -8.78 4.60 11.26
CA VAL A 23 -7.77 4.85 10.23
C VAL A 23 -7.19 3.55 9.71
N PHE A 24 -6.83 3.51 8.43
CA PHE A 24 -6.37 2.29 7.81
C PHE A 24 -5.04 2.49 7.06
N TYR A 25 -4.03 1.69 7.42
CA TYR A 25 -2.74 1.66 6.73
C TYR A 25 -2.51 0.30 6.12
N ASN A 26 -2.04 0.27 4.89
CA ASN A 26 -1.73 -0.96 4.19
C ASN A 26 -0.37 -0.86 3.48
N ALA A 27 0.24 -2.01 3.19
CA ALA A 27 1.54 -2.09 2.58
C ALA A 27 1.69 -3.33 1.69
N SER A 28 2.73 -3.32 0.86
CA SER A 28 3.09 -4.44 -0.01
C SER A 28 1.96 -4.92 -0.94
N PHE A 29 1.26 -3.97 -1.56
CA PHE A 29 0.45 -4.26 -2.75
C PHE A 29 1.33 -4.79 -3.88
N HIS A 30 2.50 -4.16 -4.06
CA HIS A 30 3.49 -4.62 -5.01
C HIS A 30 4.51 -5.55 -4.36
N ALA A 31 4.78 -6.66 -5.02
CA ALA A 31 5.60 -7.73 -4.50
C ALA A 31 7.05 -7.32 -4.18
N ASN A 32 7.65 -6.48 -5.02
CA ASN A 32 9.02 -6.00 -4.84
C ASN A 32 9.15 -4.74 -3.97
N GLU A 33 8.09 -4.39 -3.25
CA GLU A 33 8.05 -3.27 -2.31
C GLU A 33 7.91 -3.76 -0.85
N SER A 34 8.39 -4.99 -0.58
CA SER A 34 8.17 -5.72 0.69
C SER A 34 8.78 -5.06 1.93
N ILE A 35 9.73 -4.11 1.76
CA ILE A 35 10.28 -3.32 2.87
C ILE A 35 9.20 -2.49 3.60
N THR A 36 8.08 -2.20 2.95
CA THR A 36 6.96 -1.47 3.54
C THR A 36 6.22 -2.29 4.61
N THR A 37 6.24 -3.61 4.53
CA THR A 37 5.69 -4.51 5.56
C THR A 37 6.32 -4.28 6.93
N PRO A 38 7.66 -4.41 7.11
CA PRO A 38 8.29 -4.17 8.41
C PRO A 38 8.17 -2.71 8.88
N VAL A 39 7.96 -1.73 7.99
CA VAL A 39 7.68 -0.34 8.41
C VAL A 39 6.38 -0.27 9.22
N LEU A 40 5.29 -0.86 8.72
CA LEU A 40 4.02 -0.90 9.46
C LEU A 40 4.11 -1.76 10.74
N LEU A 41 4.77 -2.91 10.66
CA LEU A 41 4.92 -3.81 11.82
C LEU A 41 5.75 -3.18 12.94
N LYS A 42 6.81 -2.45 12.59
CA LYS A 42 7.64 -1.73 13.59
C LYS A 42 6.85 -0.64 14.30
N PHE A 43 6.04 0.11 13.56
CA PHE A 43 5.16 1.12 14.16
C PHE A 43 4.13 0.49 15.09
N ALA A 44 3.50 -0.61 14.70
CA ALA A 44 2.57 -1.35 15.55
C ALA A 44 3.22 -1.86 16.83
N GLU A 45 4.44 -2.41 16.72
CA GLU A 45 5.24 -2.86 17.87
C GLU A 45 5.53 -1.71 18.84
N GLU A 46 6.03 -0.58 18.34
CA GLU A 46 6.36 0.58 19.17
C GLU A 46 5.11 1.19 19.83
N TYR A 47 3.99 1.24 19.10
CA TYR A 47 2.72 1.71 19.65
C TYR A 47 2.25 0.79 20.79
N ALA A 48 2.21 -0.52 20.56
CA ALA A 48 1.81 -1.49 21.57
C ALA A 48 2.72 -1.43 22.83
N GLN A 49 4.03 -1.32 22.64
CA GLN A 49 4.99 -1.17 23.73
C GLN A 49 4.82 0.14 24.51
N ALA A 50 4.56 1.25 23.81
CA ALA A 50 4.32 2.54 24.46
C ALA A 50 3.04 2.49 25.31
N TYR A 51 1.98 1.88 24.78
CA TYR A 51 0.73 1.70 25.51
C TYR A 51 0.91 0.82 26.75
N GLU A 52 1.54 -0.35 26.60
CA GLU A 52 1.80 -1.28 27.72
C GLU A 52 2.62 -0.62 28.85
N LYS A 53 3.60 0.21 28.50
CA LYS A 53 4.46 0.90 29.46
C LYS A 53 3.85 2.20 30.01
N GLY A 54 2.69 2.64 29.53
CA GLY A 54 2.09 3.92 29.90
C GLY A 54 2.93 5.14 29.48
N THR A 55 3.64 5.03 28.35
CA THR A 55 4.52 6.08 27.82
C THR A 55 3.94 6.76 26.58
N ALA A 56 4.66 7.74 26.06
CA ALA A 56 4.30 8.41 24.80
C ALA A 56 4.88 7.67 23.59
N LEU A 57 4.12 7.66 22.47
CA LEU A 57 4.59 7.32 21.15
C LEU A 57 4.93 8.62 20.41
N TYR A 58 6.19 8.87 20.13
CA TYR A 58 6.68 10.10 19.48
C TYR A 58 6.14 11.41 20.08
N GLY A 59 6.03 11.45 21.43
CA GLY A 59 5.59 12.64 22.17
C GLY A 59 4.08 12.74 22.42
N VAL A 60 3.26 11.83 21.88
CA VAL A 60 1.82 11.75 22.16
C VAL A 60 1.56 10.57 23.12
N PRO A 61 0.83 10.77 24.25
CA PRO A 61 0.53 9.69 25.19
C PRO A 61 -0.17 8.53 24.45
N ALA A 62 0.39 7.32 24.55
CA ALA A 62 -0.16 6.17 23.81
C ALA A 62 -1.57 5.79 24.28
N ALA A 63 -1.92 6.07 25.54
CA ALA A 63 -3.26 5.86 26.06
C ALA A 63 -4.30 6.79 25.40
N GLU A 64 -3.95 8.05 25.15
CA GLU A 64 -4.82 9.00 24.45
C GLU A 64 -5.07 8.56 22.99
N LEU A 65 -4.00 8.12 22.31
CA LEU A 65 -4.12 7.54 20.97
C LEU A 65 -5.05 6.32 20.96
N PHE A 66 -4.91 5.45 21.96
CA PHE A 66 -5.69 4.21 22.07
C PHE A 66 -7.18 4.47 22.32
N GLU A 67 -7.51 5.49 23.11
CA GLU A 67 -8.88 5.89 23.44
C GLU A 67 -9.56 6.68 22.32
N GLU A 68 -8.79 7.44 21.52
CA GLU A 68 -9.36 8.31 20.48
C GLU A 68 -9.45 7.63 19.11
N TYR A 69 -8.45 6.80 18.77
CA TYR A 69 -8.32 6.18 17.45
C TYR A 69 -8.46 4.67 17.50
N ARG A 70 -8.84 4.11 16.35
CA ARG A 70 -8.77 2.69 16.04
C ARG A 70 -7.97 2.53 14.77
N LEU A 71 -6.71 2.10 14.93
CA LEU A 71 -5.77 1.90 13.84
C LEU A 71 -5.86 0.47 13.32
N PHE A 72 -6.18 0.32 12.05
CA PHE A 72 -6.12 -0.94 11.31
C PHE A 72 -4.89 -0.96 10.41
N LEU A 73 -4.17 -2.07 10.41
CA LEU A 73 -2.96 -2.28 9.63
C LEU A 73 -3.07 -3.58 8.85
N VAL A 74 -2.96 -3.52 7.53
CA VAL A 74 -2.74 -4.71 6.67
C VAL A 74 -1.31 -4.62 6.11
N PRO A 75 -0.32 -5.21 6.82
CA PRO A 75 1.08 -4.99 6.49
C PRO A 75 1.55 -5.73 5.23
N LEU A 76 0.80 -6.72 4.75
CA LEU A 76 1.18 -7.56 3.62
C LEU A 76 -0.05 -7.95 2.79
N VAL A 77 -0.35 -7.13 1.78
CA VAL A 77 -1.50 -7.36 0.88
C VAL A 77 -1.22 -8.47 -0.13
N ASN A 78 0.02 -8.58 -0.62
CA ASN A 78 0.43 -9.50 -1.67
C ASN A 78 1.43 -10.57 -1.17
N PRO A 79 1.01 -11.50 -0.31
CA PRO A 79 1.95 -12.46 0.29
C PRO A 79 2.57 -13.44 -0.72
N ASP A 80 1.87 -13.79 -1.79
CA ASP A 80 2.36 -14.72 -2.80
C ASP A 80 3.45 -14.08 -3.68
N GLY A 81 3.20 -12.85 -4.13
CA GLY A 81 4.16 -12.10 -4.90
C GLY A 81 5.42 -11.75 -4.10
N VAL A 82 5.24 -11.38 -2.82
CA VAL A 82 6.37 -11.10 -1.91
C VAL A 82 7.24 -12.35 -1.70
N ASP A 83 6.64 -13.54 -1.53
CA ASP A 83 7.40 -14.77 -1.42
C ASP A 83 8.17 -15.12 -2.72
N LEU A 84 7.57 -14.83 -3.88
CA LEU A 84 8.25 -15.00 -5.17
C LEU A 84 9.49 -14.11 -5.25
N VAL A 85 9.35 -12.81 -4.96
CA VAL A 85 10.46 -11.84 -5.06
C VAL A 85 11.56 -12.13 -4.06
N ASN A 86 11.20 -12.53 -2.83
CA ASN A 86 12.17 -12.82 -1.76
C ASN A 86 12.75 -14.25 -1.82
N GLY A 87 12.41 -15.04 -2.85
CA GLY A 87 12.97 -16.38 -3.05
C GLY A 87 12.44 -17.43 -2.07
N LEU A 88 11.28 -17.22 -1.48
CA LEU A 88 10.57 -18.18 -0.65
C LEU A 88 9.68 -19.11 -1.49
N LEU A 89 9.26 -18.66 -2.66
CA LEU A 89 8.57 -19.43 -3.68
C LEU A 89 9.52 -19.66 -4.85
N THR A 90 10.13 -20.87 -4.96
CA THR A 90 11.17 -21.20 -5.94
C THR A 90 10.84 -22.37 -6.85
N ASP A 91 9.71 -23.03 -6.61
CA ASP A 91 9.26 -24.19 -7.40
C ASP A 91 7.71 -24.29 -7.42
N GLY A 92 7.20 -25.40 -8.00
CA GLY A 92 5.77 -25.66 -8.04
C GLY A 92 5.06 -25.03 -9.24
N GLY A 93 3.74 -25.17 -9.29
CA GLY A 93 2.89 -24.74 -10.41
C GLY A 93 2.86 -23.22 -10.57
N TYR A 94 2.69 -22.49 -9.48
CA TYR A 94 2.63 -21.02 -9.49
C TYR A 94 3.97 -20.40 -9.87
N TYR A 95 5.10 -20.94 -9.36
CA TYR A 95 6.43 -20.46 -9.76
C TYR A 95 6.68 -20.63 -11.26
N ARG A 96 6.40 -21.83 -11.81
CA ARG A 96 6.52 -22.07 -13.26
C ARG A 96 5.61 -21.17 -14.09
N ARG A 97 4.40 -20.91 -13.59
CA ARG A 97 3.47 -19.97 -14.23
C ARG A 97 4.03 -18.54 -14.24
N ALA A 98 4.57 -18.06 -13.12
CA ALA A 98 5.21 -16.76 -13.04
C ALA A 98 6.43 -16.65 -13.98
N GLN A 99 7.26 -17.68 -14.06
CA GLN A 99 8.38 -17.74 -15.04
C GLN A 99 7.89 -17.64 -16.49
N GLN A 100 6.80 -18.33 -16.82
CA GLN A 100 6.21 -18.29 -18.16
C GLN A 100 5.69 -16.88 -18.47
N ILE A 101 4.98 -16.23 -17.54
CA ILE A 101 4.53 -14.85 -17.69
C ILE A 101 5.73 -13.93 -17.89
N ALA A 102 6.76 -14.04 -17.06
CA ALA A 102 7.97 -13.21 -17.14
C ALA A 102 8.71 -13.37 -18.47
N SER A 103 8.67 -14.55 -19.10
CA SER A 103 9.31 -14.81 -20.38
C SER A 103 8.76 -13.96 -21.55
N ASP A 104 7.51 -13.48 -21.42
CA ASP A 104 6.89 -12.57 -22.37
C ASP A 104 7.36 -11.11 -22.20
N TYR A 105 8.04 -10.80 -21.09
CA TYR A 105 8.52 -9.47 -20.71
C TYR A 105 10.02 -9.48 -20.33
N PRO A 106 10.91 -9.85 -21.25
CA PRO A 106 12.33 -10.13 -20.93
C PRO A 106 13.12 -8.88 -20.46
N ALA A 107 12.58 -7.69 -20.64
CA ALA A 107 13.17 -6.45 -20.13
C ALA A 107 12.94 -6.25 -18.63
N ILE A 108 12.02 -7.02 -18.00
CA ILE A 108 11.72 -6.94 -16.58
C ILE A 108 12.48 -8.06 -15.87
N PRO A 109 13.42 -7.76 -14.95
CA PRO A 109 14.16 -8.77 -14.22
C PRO A 109 13.25 -9.71 -13.42
N PHE A 110 13.48 -11.03 -13.53
CA PHE A 110 12.73 -12.02 -12.76
C PHE A 110 13.62 -12.67 -11.68
N PRO A 111 13.14 -12.78 -10.41
CA PRO A 111 11.86 -12.30 -9.90
C PRO A 111 11.88 -10.85 -9.38
N SER A 112 13.01 -10.16 -9.33
CA SER A 112 13.19 -8.88 -8.65
C SER A 112 12.33 -7.73 -9.19
N GLY A 113 12.00 -7.76 -10.49
CA GLY A 113 11.12 -6.78 -11.13
C GLY A 113 9.61 -7.08 -11.00
N TRP A 114 9.24 -8.18 -10.30
CA TRP A 114 7.86 -8.60 -10.18
C TRP A 114 7.09 -7.75 -9.16
N LYS A 115 6.10 -6.99 -9.62
CA LYS A 115 5.20 -6.15 -8.80
C LYS A 115 3.83 -6.79 -8.56
N ALA A 116 3.35 -7.54 -9.54
CA ALA A 116 2.01 -8.13 -9.60
C ALA A 116 1.76 -9.17 -8.49
N ASN A 117 0.50 -9.63 -8.38
CA ASN A 117 0.23 -10.87 -7.66
C ASN A 117 0.78 -12.08 -8.42
N ILE A 118 0.62 -13.29 -7.88
CA ILE A 118 1.24 -14.48 -8.47
C ILE A 118 0.66 -14.87 -9.84
N GLU A 119 -0.52 -14.36 -10.22
CA GLU A 119 -1.13 -14.55 -11.54
C GLU A 119 -0.79 -13.45 -12.55
N GLY A 120 0.04 -12.47 -12.17
CA GLY A 120 0.48 -11.39 -13.04
C GLY A 120 -0.55 -10.26 -13.18
N ILE A 121 -1.36 -10.02 -12.16
CA ILE A 121 -2.29 -8.87 -12.08
C ILE A 121 -1.68 -7.83 -11.13
N ASP A 122 -1.57 -6.58 -11.57
CA ASP A 122 -1.13 -5.47 -10.72
C ASP A 122 -2.25 -5.06 -9.77
N LEU A 123 -2.07 -5.36 -8.49
CA LEU A 123 -3.11 -5.21 -7.46
C LEU A 123 -3.53 -3.74 -7.25
N ASN A 124 -2.64 -2.78 -7.49
CA ASN A 124 -2.95 -1.36 -7.36
C ASN A 124 -3.49 -0.75 -8.65
N LEU A 125 -3.91 -1.59 -9.62
CA LEU A 125 -4.65 -1.22 -10.83
C LEU A 125 -6.01 -1.92 -10.92
N GLN A 126 -6.55 -2.37 -9.77
CA GLN A 126 -7.76 -3.18 -9.70
C GLN A 126 -8.99 -2.44 -9.15
N PHE A 127 -8.83 -1.20 -8.69
CA PHE A 127 -9.92 -0.46 -8.05
C PHE A 127 -10.78 0.31 -9.05
N PRO A 128 -12.11 0.47 -8.79
CA PRO A 128 -13.04 1.10 -9.74
C PRO A 128 -12.97 2.63 -9.76
N ALA A 129 -11.76 3.20 -9.88
CA ALA A 129 -11.49 4.61 -10.05
C ALA A 129 -10.86 4.88 -11.40
N GLY A 130 -11.69 5.07 -12.42
CA GLY A 130 -11.20 5.27 -13.79
C GLY A 130 -10.48 4.05 -14.38
N TRP A 131 -10.89 2.83 -14.03
CA TRP A 131 -10.23 1.58 -14.46
C TRP A 131 -10.12 1.43 -15.97
N GLU A 132 -11.12 1.84 -16.74
CA GLU A 132 -11.06 1.80 -18.20
C GLU A 132 -9.97 2.74 -18.76
N ASN A 133 -9.67 3.85 -18.09
CA ASN A 133 -8.56 4.72 -18.44
C ASN A 133 -7.22 4.06 -18.14
N ALA A 134 -7.08 3.42 -16.97
CA ALA A 134 -5.90 2.62 -16.64
C ALA A 134 -5.67 1.54 -17.69
N LYS A 135 -6.71 0.77 -18.05
CA LYS A 135 -6.65 -0.27 -19.07
C LYS A 135 -6.16 0.28 -20.41
N ARG A 136 -6.76 1.36 -20.89
CA ARG A 136 -6.35 1.99 -22.16
C ARG A 136 -4.89 2.41 -22.15
N ILE A 137 -4.42 3.01 -21.05
CA ILE A 137 -3.02 3.46 -20.90
C ILE A 137 -2.07 2.25 -20.87
N LYS A 138 -2.35 1.25 -20.02
CA LYS A 138 -1.47 0.10 -19.84
C LYS A 138 -1.45 -0.81 -21.08
N TYR A 139 -2.57 -0.95 -21.77
CA TYR A 139 -2.64 -1.68 -23.03
C TYR A 139 -1.81 -1.00 -24.13
N ALA A 140 -1.83 0.33 -24.22
CA ALA A 140 -0.98 1.09 -25.13
C ALA A 140 0.52 0.94 -24.81
N GLN A 141 0.87 0.64 -23.56
CA GLN A 141 2.24 0.32 -23.12
C GLN A 141 2.62 -1.15 -23.33
N GLY A 142 1.72 -2.01 -23.84
CA GLY A 142 1.98 -3.42 -24.12
C GLY A 142 1.55 -4.41 -23.04
N TYR A 143 0.96 -3.96 -21.94
CA TYR A 143 0.49 -4.82 -20.84
C TYR A 143 -0.95 -5.28 -21.10
N THR A 144 -1.16 -6.13 -22.11
CA THR A 144 -2.50 -6.58 -22.56
C THR A 144 -2.91 -7.95 -22.02
N LYS A 145 -2.02 -8.62 -21.29
CA LYS A 145 -2.18 -9.95 -20.70
C LYS A 145 -1.39 -10.01 -19.40
N PRO A 146 -1.54 -11.08 -18.59
CA PRO A 146 -0.76 -11.24 -17.36
C PRO A 146 0.71 -10.89 -17.54
N ALA A 147 1.22 -10.05 -16.62
CA ALA A 147 2.56 -9.46 -16.70
C ALA A 147 3.19 -9.35 -15.30
N PRO A 148 4.51 -9.23 -15.19
CA PRO A 148 5.17 -8.97 -13.91
C PRO A 148 4.72 -7.66 -13.24
N ARG A 149 4.13 -6.72 -13.99
CA ARG A 149 3.62 -5.44 -13.53
C ARG A 149 2.66 -4.83 -14.54
N ASP A 150 1.90 -3.83 -14.15
CA ASP A 150 1.12 -2.96 -15.03
C ASP A 150 -0.06 -3.64 -15.76
N TYR A 151 -0.33 -4.92 -15.58
CA TYR A 151 -1.52 -5.55 -16.11
C TYR A 151 -2.71 -5.33 -15.18
N VAL A 152 -3.74 -4.69 -15.70
CA VAL A 152 -4.91 -4.25 -14.93
C VAL A 152 -5.93 -5.38 -14.64
N GLY A 153 -5.72 -6.60 -15.18
CA GLY A 153 -6.71 -7.67 -15.13
C GLY A 153 -7.75 -7.56 -16.24
N GLU A 154 -8.75 -8.44 -16.21
CA GLU A 154 -9.85 -8.45 -17.19
C GLU A 154 -10.97 -7.47 -16.82
N ALA A 155 -11.19 -7.29 -15.52
CA ALA A 155 -12.15 -6.36 -14.92
C ALA A 155 -11.60 -5.85 -13.56
N PRO A 156 -12.20 -4.77 -12.99
CA PRO A 156 -11.86 -4.36 -11.63
C PRO A 156 -12.17 -5.46 -10.62
N LEU A 157 -11.38 -5.51 -9.55
CA LEU A 157 -11.59 -6.41 -8.39
C LEU A 157 -11.65 -7.91 -8.73
N THR A 158 -10.94 -8.34 -9.79
CA THR A 158 -10.79 -9.76 -10.13
C THR A 158 -9.67 -10.45 -9.35
N ALA A 159 -8.70 -9.68 -8.82
CA ALA A 159 -7.67 -10.21 -7.95
C ALA A 159 -8.20 -10.34 -6.51
N PRO A 160 -8.14 -11.52 -5.89
CA PRO A 160 -8.72 -11.73 -4.55
C PRO A 160 -8.09 -10.86 -3.46
N GLU A 161 -6.82 -10.48 -3.62
CA GLU A 161 -6.11 -9.59 -2.70
C GLU A 161 -6.70 -8.16 -2.74
N SER A 162 -6.95 -7.63 -3.93
CA SER A 162 -7.53 -6.29 -4.09
C SER A 162 -9.01 -6.27 -3.68
N GLU A 163 -9.75 -7.33 -3.99
CA GLU A 163 -11.14 -7.51 -3.57
C GLU A 163 -11.23 -7.58 -2.04
N ALA A 164 -10.30 -8.27 -1.36
CA ALA A 164 -10.25 -8.34 0.09
C ALA A 164 -10.05 -6.96 0.74
N VAL A 165 -9.11 -6.15 0.23
CA VAL A 165 -8.90 -4.77 0.72
C VAL A 165 -10.11 -3.90 0.43
N TYR A 166 -10.72 -4.03 -0.74
CA TYR A 166 -11.94 -3.31 -1.12
C TYR A 166 -13.10 -3.63 -0.16
N ALA A 167 -13.39 -4.92 0.06
CA ALA A 167 -14.47 -5.36 0.94
C ALA A 167 -14.22 -4.94 2.39
N PHE A 168 -12.97 -5.05 2.87
CA PHE A 168 -12.59 -4.60 4.20
C PHE A 168 -12.79 -3.11 4.38
N THR A 169 -12.35 -2.30 3.41
CA THR A 169 -12.55 -0.84 3.47
C THR A 169 -14.03 -0.47 3.50
N ARG A 170 -14.86 -1.17 2.74
CA ARG A 170 -16.32 -0.92 2.71
C ARG A 170 -17.06 -1.34 3.99
N SER A 171 -16.46 -2.18 4.80
CA SER A 171 -17.06 -2.62 6.09
C SER A 171 -16.72 -1.70 7.27
N HIS A 172 -15.94 -0.63 7.04
CA HIS A 172 -15.47 0.30 8.07
C HIS A 172 -15.77 1.76 7.70
N ASP A 173 -15.62 2.67 8.67
CA ASP A 173 -15.80 4.12 8.49
C ASP A 173 -14.45 4.86 8.52
N PHE A 174 -13.48 4.38 7.75
CA PHE A 174 -12.14 4.96 7.74
C PHE A 174 -12.14 6.47 7.41
N ARG A 175 -11.55 7.26 8.30
CA ARG A 175 -11.42 8.72 8.16
C ARG A 175 -10.25 9.11 7.28
N LEU A 176 -9.21 8.27 7.27
CA LEU A 176 -8.00 8.47 6.50
C LEU A 176 -7.37 7.11 6.17
N ILE A 177 -6.75 7.01 4.99
CA ILE A 177 -5.94 5.84 4.62
C ILE A 177 -4.51 6.24 4.23
N LEU A 178 -3.55 5.35 4.57
CA LEU A 178 -2.18 5.38 4.05
C LEU A 178 -1.89 4.09 3.28
N ALA A 179 -1.54 4.21 2.01
CA ALA A 179 -1.09 3.11 1.15
C ALA A 179 0.43 3.23 0.95
N TYR A 180 1.18 2.32 1.56
CA TYR A 180 2.63 2.32 1.49
C TYR A 180 3.15 1.58 0.27
N HIS A 181 3.95 2.30 -0.50
CA HIS A 181 4.68 1.86 -1.68
C HIS A 181 6.17 2.23 -1.57
N THR A 182 6.95 1.85 -2.53
CA THR A 182 8.29 2.34 -2.80
C THR A 182 8.43 2.63 -4.30
N GLN A 183 9.17 3.59 -4.72
CA GLN A 183 10.13 4.45 -4.06
C GLN A 183 10.05 5.86 -4.66
N GLY A 184 10.74 6.84 -4.06
CA GLY A 184 10.84 8.20 -4.61
C GLY A 184 10.76 9.30 -3.56
N GLU A 185 10.49 8.95 -2.27
CA GLU A 185 10.29 9.91 -1.18
C GLU A 185 9.19 10.94 -1.51
N VAL A 186 8.05 10.43 -2.02
CA VAL A 186 6.92 11.24 -2.50
C VAL A 186 5.64 10.86 -1.76
N ILE A 187 4.77 11.85 -1.57
CA ILE A 187 3.43 11.73 -1.01
C ILE A 187 2.42 12.19 -2.05
N TYR A 188 1.64 11.25 -2.59
CA TYR A 188 0.51 11.56 -3.45
C TYR A 188 -0.77 11.71 -2.63
N TRP A 189 -1.48 12.83 -2.77
CA TRP A 189 -2.51 13.27 -1.83
C TRP A 189 -3.92 13.45 -2.40
N LYS A 190 -4.07 13.51 -3.73
CA LYS A 190 -5.37 13.71 -4.41
C LYS A 190 -5.60 12.71 -5.54
N TYR A 191 -6.80 12.71 -6.07
CA TYR A 191 -7.16 11.95 -7.26
C TYR A 191 -7.89 12.84 -8.26
N LEU A 192 -7.27 13.12 -9.41
CA LEU A 192 -7.80 14.05 -10.41
C LEU A 192 -8.23 15.37 -9.75
N ASP A 193 -9.50 15.77 -9.94
CA ASP A 193 -10.09 16.98 -9.33
C ASP A 193 -10.71 16.73 -7.93
N TYR A 194 -10.57 15.49 -7.39
CA TYR A 194 -11.01 15.18 -6.03
C TYR A 194 -9.94 15.60 -5.02
N GLU A 195 -10.27 16.63 -4.25
CA GLU A 195 -9.41 17.22 -3.21
C GLU A 195 -10.19 17.26 -1.88
N PRO A 196 -10.22 16.15 -1.12
CA PRO A 196 -10.96 16.12 0.13
C PRO A 196 -10.52 17.21 1.11
N ALA A 197 -11.45 17.71 1.91
CA ALA A 197 -11.16 18.75 2.87
C ALA A 197 -9.94 18.40 3.75
N HIS A 198 -9.05 19.37 3.93
CA HIS A 198 -7.79 19.27 4.69
C HIS A 198 -6.76 18.28 4.14
N SER A 199 -7.02 17.58 3.03
CA SER A 199 -6.08 16.57 2.53
C SER A 199 -4.72 17.15 2.13
N TYR A 200 -4.68 18.37 1.60
CA TYR A 200 -3.42 19.05 1.26
C TYR A 200 -2.64 19.50 2.49
N GLU A 201 -3.31 20.05 3.50
CA GLU A 201 -2.68 20.48 4.76
C GLU A 201 -2.06 19.29 5.49
N ILE A 202 -2.75 18.14 5.51
CA ILE A 202 -2.24 16.90 6.08
C ILE A 202 -1.04 16.39 5.26
N ALA A 203 -1.11 16.42 3.92
CA ALA A 203 0.03 16.05 3.07
C ALA A 203 1.25 16.94 3.33
N GLN A 204 1.04 18.25 3.49
CA GLN A 204 2.12 19.18 3.86
C GLN A 204 2.71 18.88 5.25
N TYR A 205 1.87 18.47 6.21
CA TYR A 205 2.38 17.98 7.50
C TYR A 205 3.27 16.75 7.30
N PHE A 206 2.81 15.77 6.54
CA PHE A 206 3.60 14.57 6.22
C PHE A 206 4.93 14.92 5.55
N GLY A 207 4.93 15.83 4.57
CA GLY A 207 6.15 16.31 3.93
C GLY A 207 7.14 16.94 4.91
N ARG A 208 6.64 17.74 5.87
CA ARG A 208 7.51 18.38 6.88
C ARG A 208 8.14 17.38 7.85
N VAL A 209 7.41 16.34 8.26
CA VAL A 209 7.90 15.38 9.26
C VAL A 209 8.77 14.27 8.67
N SER A 210 8.64 14.02 7.35
CA SER A 210 9.39 12.98 6.65
C SER A 210 10.54 13.52 5.79
N GLY A 211 10.43 14.76 5.32
CA GLY A 211 11.28 15.31 4.28
C GLY A 211 10.83 14.94 2.85
N TYR A 212 9.72 14.21 2.70
CA TYR A 212 9.21 13.77 1.39
C TYR A 212 8.52 14.89 0.63
N THR A 213 8.57 14.82 -0.70
CA THR A 213 7.91 15.78 -1.57
C THR A 213 6.42 15.49 -1.66
N VAL A 214 5.59 16.53 -1.57
CA VAL A 214 4.14 16.41 -1.78
C VAL A 214 3.84 16.69 -3.24
N GLU A 215 3.25 15.72 -3.94
CA GLU A 215 2.99 15.79 -5.38
C GLU A 215 1.59 15.30 -5.74
N GLU A 216 1.16 15.64 -6.95
CA GLU A 216 -0.02 15.04 -7.60
C GLU A 216 0.40 13.78 -8.34
N THR A 217 -0.46 12.76 -8.33
CA THR A 217 -0.18 11.51 -9.05
C THR A 217 -0.05 11.78 -10.56
N PRO A 218 1.03 11.33 -11.22
CA PRO A 218 1.17 11.49 -12.66
C PRO A 218 0.02 10.83 -13.42
N THR A 219 -0.50 11.48 -14.46
CA THR A 219 -1.67 11.03 -15.24
C THR A 219 -1.54 9.58 -15.76
N GLN A 220 -0.31 9.14 -16.06
CA GLN A 220 -0.05 7.77 -16.56
C GLN A 220 -0.23 6.68 -15.52
N SER A 221 -0.19 7.03 -14.24
CA SER A 221 -0.36 6.13 -13.08
C SER A 221 -1.49 6.56 -12.14
N GLY A 222 -2.26 7.57 -12.52
CA GLY A 222 -3.28 8.20 -11.69
C GLY A 222 -4.68 7.61 -11.86
N TYR A 223 -4.81 6.29 -12.12
CA TYR A 223 -6.09 5.61 -12.26
C TYR A 223 -6.05 4.22 -11.64
N ALA A 224 -7.19 3.77 -11.15
CA ALA A 224 -7.45 2.44 -10.64
C ALA A 224 -6.62 2.03 -9.40
N GLY A 225 -5.96 2.96 -8.74
CA GLY A 225 -5.26 2.74 -7.48
C GLY A 225 -6.22 2.69 -6.28
N TYR A 226 -5.77 2.04 -5.20
CA TYR A 226 -6.55 1.96 -3.96
C TYR A 226 -6.85 3.35 -3.38
N LYS A 227 -5.83 4.20 -3.26
CA LYS A 227 -5.99 5.59 -2.80
C LYS A 227 -6.96 6.36 -3.68
N ASP A 228 -6.87 6.21 -5.01
CA ASP A 228 -7.70 6.93 -5.97
C ASP A 228 -9.18 6.59 -5.79
N TRP A 229 -9.46 5.28 -5.64
CA TRP A 229 -10.82 4.81 -5.36
C TRP A 229 -11.32 5.30 -4.00
N PHE A 230 -10.50 5.24 -2.95
CA PHE A 230 -10.90 5.69 -1.62
C PHE A 230 -11.27 7.18 -1.63
N ILE A 231 -10.46 8.03 -2.25
CA ILE A 231 -10.73 9.46 -2.37
C ILE A 231 -12.01 9.71 -3.16
N GLN A 232 -12.18 9.04 -4.32
CA GLN A 232 -13.38 9.21 -5.17
C GLN A 232 -14.67 8.76 -4.47
N GLU A 233 -14.63 7.65 -3.74
CA GLU A 233 -15.80 7.01 -3.14
C GLU A 233 -16.25 7.70 -1.85
N TYR A 234 -15.29 8.14 -1.02
CA TYR A 234 -15.59 8.62 0.34
C TYR A 234 -15.38 10.13 0.52
N ASP A 235 -14.75 10.82 -0.44
CA ASP A 235 -14.33 12.22 -0.31
C ASP A 235 -13.57 12.47 1.00
N ARG A 236 -12.61 11.59 1.31
CA ARG A 236 -11.79 11.60 2.52
C ARG A 236 -10.30 11.54 2.20
N PRO A 237 -9.45 12.06 3.10
CA PRO A 237 -7.99 12.02 2.93
C PRO A 237 -7.45 10.62 2.71
N GLY A 238 -6.77 10.41 1.59
CA GLY A 238 -6.09 9.17 1.24
C GLY A 238 -4.75 9.48 0.61
N TYR A 239 -3.72 8.72 0.99
CA TYR A 239 -2.35 9.00 0.57
C TYR A 239 -1.66 7.74 0.06
N THR A 240 -0.92 7.89 -1.04
CA THR A 240 0.13 6.95 -1.42
C THR A 240 1.46 7.51 -0.93
N ILE A 241 2.17 6.72 -0.14
CA ILE A 241 3.49 7.06 0.38
C ILE A 241 4.51 6.23 -0.38
N GLU A 242 5.31 6.87 -1.24
CA GLU A 242 6.43 6.25 -1.97
C GLU A 242 7.69 6.32 -1.11
N ALA A 243 7.86 5.35 -0.20
CA ALA A 243 8.87 5.36 0.84
C ALA A 243 10.27 4.99 0.31
N GLY A 244 11.28 5.74 0.77
CA GLY A 244 12.68 5.50 0.44
C GLY A 244 13.07 5.87 -0.99
N MET A 245 14.35 5.69 -1.29
CA MET A 245 14.94 6.05 -2.58
C MET A 245 15.84 4.92 -3.10
N GLY A 246 15.81 4.66 -4.41
CA GLY A 246 16.69 3.66 -5.02
C GLY A 246 16.02 2.83 -6.11
N GLU A 247 16.37 1.56 -6.22
CA GLU A 247 15.81 0.60 -7.17
C GLU A 247 15.15 -0.57 -6.41
N ASN A 248 13.89 -0.87 -6.77
CA ASN A 248 13.14 -1.96 -6.12
C ASN A 248 13.65 -3.35 -6.56
N PRO A 249 13.74 -4.31 -5.60
CA PRO A 249 13.44 -4.20 -4.18
C PRO A 249 14.50 -3.38 -3.43
N LEU A 250 14.06 -2.42 -2.61
CA LEU A 250 14.97 -1.69 -1.75
C LEU A 250 15.64 -2.64 -0.73
N PRO A 251 16.95 -2.53 -0.49
CA PRO A 251 17.65 -3.41 0.42
C PRO A 251 17.23 -3.17 1.88
N MET A 252 17.20 -4.23 2.68
CA MET A 252 16.86 -4.14 4.10
C MET A 252 17.81 -3.26 4.93
N SER A 253 19.02 -2.96 4.42
CA SER A 253 19.91 -1.96 5.03
C SER A 253 19.30 -0.58 5.12
N ASP A 254 18.34 -0.24 4.26
CA ASP A 254 17.71 1.08 4.19
C ASP A 254 16.51 1.20 5.15
N PHE A 255 16.07 0.07 5.72
CA PHE A 255 14.89 0.00 6.60
C PHE A 255 14.92 1.03 7.75
N ALA A 256 16.05 1.16 8.45
CA ALA A 256 16.14 2.06 9.60
C ALA A 256 15.99 3.54 9.20
N GLY A 257 16.49 3.92 8.03
CA GLY A 257 16.31 5.25 7.46
C GLY A 257 14.84 5.48 7.06
N ILE A 258 14.30 4.57 6.26
CA ILE A 258 12.91 4.63 5.78
C ILE A 258 11.93 4.68 6.97
N TYR A 259 12.12 3.83 7.99
CA TYR A 259 11.24 3.83 9.15
C TYR A 259 11.29 5.16 9.92
N ARG A 260 12.48 5.68 10.18
CA ARG A 260 12.66 6.97 10.87
C ARG A 260 11.93 8.11 10.15
N ASP A 261 12.07 8.17 8.82
CA ASP A 261 11.47 9.22 8.01
C ASP A 261 9.92 9.10 7.96
N ASN A 262 9.40 7.88 8.09
CA ASN A 262 7.96 7.60 8.04
C ASN A 262 7.25 7.57 9.41
N ALA A 263 7.96 7.52 10.53
CA ALA A 263 7.36 7.47 11.87
C ALA A 263 6.40 8.64 12.13
N GLY A 264 6.77 9.87 11.68
CA GLY A 264 5.92 11.05 11.76
C GLY A 264 4.67 11.00 10.88
N ILE A 265 4.76 10.36 9.70
CA ILE A 265 3.60 10.13 8.81
C ILE A 265 2.63 9.15 9.47
N LEU A 266 3.15 8.03 9.98
CA LEU A 266 2.33 6.98 10.61
C LEU A 266 1.58 7.50 11.85
N LEU A 267 2.24 8.30 12.69
CA LEU A 267 1.57 8.98 13.80
C LEU A 267 0.56 10.04 13.30
N GLY A 268 0.98 10.83 12.31
CA GLY A 268 0.17 11.93 11.76
C GLY A 268 -1.11 11.45 11.09
N GLY A 269 -1.12 10.25 10.50
CA GLY A 269 -2.33 9.66 9.93
C GLY A 269 -3.47 9.43 10.93
N MET A 270 -3.15 9.36 12.23
CA MET A 270 -4.13 9.42 13.31
C MET A 270 -4.36 10.88 13.75
N THR A 271 -3.31 11.59 14.11
CA THR A 271 -3.41 12.86 14.87
C THR A 271 -3.77 14.10 14.04
N GLN A 272 -3.82 14.00 12.71
CA GLN A 272 -4.17 15.12 11.83
C GLN A 272 -5.62 15.07 11.31
N ILE A 273 -6.47 14.15 11.80
CA ILE A 273 -7.88 13.97 11.38
C ILE A 273 -8.88 14.43 12.43
#